data_a4b845b940a056665304528a66f6fcdf
#
_entry.id   a4b845b940a056665304528a66f6fcdf
#
_cell.length_a   1.000
_cell.length_b   1.000
_cell.length_c   1.000
_cell.angle_alpha   90.00
_cell.angle_beta   90.00
_cell.angle_gamma   90.00
#
_symmetry.space_group_name_H-M   'P 1'
#
loop_
_entity.id
_entity.type
_entity.pdbx_description
1 polymer ?
#
loop_
_entity_poly.entity_id
_entity_poly.type
_entity_poly.pdbx_seq_one_letter_code
_entity_poly.pdbx_strand_id
1 'polypeptide(L)' 'MNYELLLKNIHFTAIFIEDELEINLIKISFRSKNEFPCDKFAKEFFSGGGHKNAAGGKFEGTIVNAIKKFKSSLKTFKTN' A
#
# COMPACT_ATOMS: atom_id res chain seq x y z
N MET A 1 -1.49 1.34 15.65
CA MET A 1 -0.66 0.16 15.32
C MET A 1 -0.09 0.29 13.93
N ASN A 2 1.19 0.00 13.79
CA ASN A 2 1.87 0.05 12.50
C ASN A 2 2.21 -1.36 12.04
N TYR A 3 2.07 -1.59 10.76
CA TYR A 3 2.36 -2.88 10.16
C TYR A 3 3.16 -2.68 8.89
N GLU A 4 4.29 -3.36 8.79
CA GLU A 4 5.17 -3.22 7.64
C GLU A 4 5.28 -4.54 6.88
N LEU A 5 5.13 -4.46 5.56
CA LEU A 5 5.32 -5.60 4.68
C LEU A 5 6.47 -5.32 3.73
N LEU A 6 7.45 -6.19 3.75
CA LEU A 6 8.60 -6.12 2.85
C LEU A 6 8.52 -7.28 1.87
N LEU A 7 8.50 -6.95 0.59
CA LEU A 7 8.41 -7.95 -0.47
C LEU A 7 9.76 -8.21 -1.10
N LYS A 8 10.17 -9.46 -1.07
CA LYS A 8 11.44 -9.85 -1.66
C LYS A 8 11.36 -9.78 -3.18
N ASN A 9 12.46 -9.46 -3.80
CA ASN A 9 12.62 -9.42 -5.27
C ASN A 9 11.88 -8.28 -5.97
N ILE A 10 11.09 -7.49 -5.24
CA ILE A 10 10.36 -6.37 -5.83
C ILE A 10 10.86 -5.04 -5.27
N HIS A 11 11.55 -5.07 -4.14
CA HIS A 11 12.00 -3.86 -3.46
C HIS A 11 10.86 -2.90 -3.18
N PHE A 12 9.78 -3.44 -2.66
CA PHE A 12 8.56 -2.69 -2.40
C PHE A 12 8.13 -2.90 -0.95
N THR A 13 7.87 -1.81 -0.24
CA THR A 13 7.46 -1.84 1.15
C THR A 13 6.17 -1.08 1.33
N ALA A 14 5.26 -1.63 2.12
CA ALA A 14 4.03 -0.94 2.48
C ALA A 14 3.93 -0.90 4.00
N ILE A 15 3.64 0.29 4.54
CA ILE A 15 3.46 0.50 5.97
C ILE A 15 2.01 0.87 6.21
N PHE A 16 1.32 0.08 7.04
CA PHE A 16 -0.08 0.27 7.33
C PHE A 16 -0.24 0.88 8.71
N ILE A 17 -0.92 2.01 8.79
CA ILE A 17 -1.09 2.78 10.02
C ILE A 17 -2.57 2.99 10.29
N GLU A 18 -3.05 2.54 11.45
CA GLU A 18 -4.41 2.80 11.86
C GLU A 18 -4.54 4.27 12.27
N ASP A 19 -5.56 4.95 11.77
CA ASP A 19 -5.80 6.33 12.14
C ASP A 19 -6.31 6.39 13.59
N GLU A 20 -5.75 7.26 14.40
CA GLU A 20 -6.12 7.38 15.80
C GLU A 20 -7.47 8.07 16.00
N LEU A 21 -7.84 8.94 15.08
CA LEU A 21 -9.04 9.75 15.21
C LEU A 21 -10.23 9.18 14.45
N GLU A 22 -9.97 8.39 13.44
CA GLU A 22 -11.03 7.85 12.59
C GLU A 22 -11.03 6.35 12.63
N ILE A 23 -12.12 5.78 13.14
CA ILE A 23 -12.27 4.33 13.25
C ILE A 23 -12.37 3.72 11.85
N ASN A 24 -11.69 2.58 11.65
CA ASN A 24 -11.71 1.83 10.39
C ASN A 24 -11.10 2.60 9.22
N LEU A 25 -10.15 3.47 9.52
CA LEU A 25 -9.36 4.09 8.46
C LEU A 25 -7.91 3.68 8.60
N ILE A 26 -7.37 3.10 7.53
CA ILE A 26 -5.98 2.68 7.47
C ILE A 26 -5.27 3.58 6.48
N LYS A 27 -4.21 4.23 6.92
CA LYS A 27 -3.33 5.01 6.04
C LYS A 27 -2.18 4.12 5.64
N ILE A 28 -1.79 4.20 4.38
CA ILE A 28 -0.75 3.32 3.86
C ILE A 28 0.33 4.14 3.20
N SER A 29 1.57 3.87 3.56
CA SER A 29 2.73 4.49 2.92
C SER A 29 3.43 3.45 2.09
N PHE A 30 3.65 3.76 0.81
CA PHE A 30 4.33 2.86 -0.11
C PHE A 30 5.71 3.42 -0.45
N ARG A 31 6.70 2.54 -0.46
CA ARG A 31 8.06 2.90 -0.85
C ARG A 31 8.62 1.80 -1.74
N SER A 32 9.34 2.19 -2.75
CA SER A 32 9.95 1.21 -3.64
C SER A 32 11.30 1.70 -4.11
N LYS A 33 12.04 0.80 -4.73
CA LYS A 33 13.31 1.10 -5.38
C LYS A 33 13.18 0.73 -6.85
N ASN A 34 14.08 1.29 -7.67
CA ASN A 34 14.19 0.97 -9.09
C ASN A 34 12.89 1.28 -9.84
N GLU A 35 12.41 0.37 -10.66
CA GLU A 35 11.34 0.64 -11.60
C GLU A 35 9.92 0.39 -11.08
N PHE A 36 9.76 -0.07 -9.85
CA PHE A 36 8.41 -0.34 -9.34
C PHE A 36 7.65 0.97 -9.09
N PRO A 37 6.53 1.20 -9.78
CA PRO A 37 5.81 2.48 -9.67
C PRO A 37 4.78 2.48 -8.52
N CYS A 38 5.21 2.93 -7.35
CA CYS A 38 4.32 3.05 -6.18
C CYS A 38 3.12 3.94 -6.46
N ASP A 39 3.34 5.03 -7.18
CA ASP A 39 2.28 6.00 -7.46
C ASP A 39 1.14 5.38 -8.24
N LYS A 40 1.45 4.58 -9.23
CA LYS A 40 0.41 3.92 -10.04
C LYS A 40 -0.32 2.87 -9.22
N PHE A 41 0.41 2.12 -8.40
CA PHE A 41 -0.18 1.12 -7.53
C PHE A 41 -1.15 1.76 -6.53
N ALA A 42 -0.70 2.83 -5.86
CA ALA A 42 -1.52 3.52 -4.88
C ALA A 42 -2.78 4.12 -5.52
N LYS A 43 -2.61 4.73 -6.68
CA LYS A 43 -3.73 5.35 -7.37
C LYS A 43 -4.77 4.31 -7.82
N GLU A 44 -4.31 3.18 -8.33
CA GLU A 44 -5.22 2.16 -8.86
C GLU A 44 -5.98 1.41 -7.76
N PHE A 45 -5.32 1.09 -6.66
CA PHE A 45 -5.89 0.19 -5.66
C PHE A 45 -6.24 0.84 -4.32
N PHE A 46 -5.67 1.98 -3.99
CA PHE A 46 -5.82 2.55 -2.66
C PHE A 46 -6.17 4.03 -2.63
N SER A 47 -6.75 4.50 -3.71
CA SER A 47 -7.23 5.90 -3.80
C SER A 47 -6.17 6.92 -3.39
N GLY A 48 -4.95 6.67 -3.80
CA GLY A 48 -3.83 7.51 -3.40
C GLY A 48 -3.02 8.00 -4.58
N GLY A 49 -1.75 8.25 -4.33
CA GLY A 49 -0.83 8.72 -5.34
C GLY A 49 0.44 9.24 -4.71
N GLY A 50 1.29 9.83 -5.51
CA GLY A 50 2.56 10.38 -5.04
C GLY A 50 3.60 10.34 -6.12
N HIS A 51 4.77 9.80 -5.78
CA HIS A 51 5.90 9.68 -6.69
C HIS A 51 6.20 8.21 -6.96
N LYS A 52 6.95 7.97 -8.00
CA LYS A 52 7.27 6.61 -8.44
C LYS A 52 7.76 5.70 -7.31
N ASN A 53 8.63 6.21 -6.46
CA ASN A 53 9.22 5.41 -5.40
C ASN A 53 8.71 5.74 -3.99
N ALA A 54 7.74 6.65 -3.88
CA ALA A 54 7.18 7.07 -2.61
C ALA A 54 5.77 7.58 -2.82
N ALA A 55 4.80 6.84 -2.33
CA ALA A 55 3.39 7.18 -2.51
C ALA A 55 2.60 6.87 -1.25
N GLY A 56 1.36 7.29 -1.20
CA GLY A 56 0.47 6.99 -0.09
C GLY A 56 -0.90 6.61 -0.59
N GLY A 57 -1.65 5.97 0.26
CA GLY A 57 -3.02 5.59 -0.02
C GLY A 57 -3.79 5.41 1.26
N LYS A 58 -5.02 4.95 1.13
CA LYS A 58 -5.86 4.70 2.29
C LYS A 58 -6.82 3.55 2.02
N PHE A 59 -7.32 2.98 3.10
CA PHE A 59 -8.25 1.87 3.03
C PHE A 59 -9.25 2.01 4.18
N GLU A 60 -10.52 1.89 3.87
CA GLU A 60 -11.55 1.91 4.91
C GLU A 60 -11.84 0.48 5.33
N GLY A 61 -11.59 0.19 6.61
CA GLY A 61 -11.77 -1.14 7.15
C GLY A 61 -10.71 -1.47 8.18
N THR A 62 -10.46 -2.74 8.38
CA THR A 62 -9.47 -3.20 9.35
C THR A 62 -8.10 -3.36 8.71
N ILE A 63 -7.07 -3.41 9.54
CA ILE A 63 -5.70 -3.62 9.06
C ILE A 63 -5.58 -4.99 8.38
N VAL A 64 -6.27 -5.98 8.90
CA VAL A 64 -6.25 -7.34 8.31
C VAL A 64 -6.79 -7.30 6.89
N ASN A 65 -7.92 -6.63 6.70
CA ASN A 65 -8.52 -6.52 5.38
C ASN A 65 -7.69 -5.66 4.43
N ALA A 66 -7.04 -4.63 4.97
CA ALA A 66 -6.13 -3.80 4.17
C ALA A 66 -4.97 -4.63 3.63
N ILE A 67 -4.40 -5.48 4.48
CA ILE A 67 -3.31 -6.36 4.08
C ILE A 67 -3.76 -7.38 3.04
N LYS A 68 -4.95 -7.93 3.21
CA LYS A 68 -5.52 -8.87 2.24
C LYS A 68 -5.69 -8.21 0.88
N LYS A 69 -6.23 -6.99 0.87
CA LYS A 69 -6.39 -6.24 -0.36
C LYS A 69 -5.04 -5.92 -0.99
N PHE A 70 -4.06 -5.56 -0.18
CA PHE A 70 -2.72 -5.27 -0.67
C PHE A 70 -2.13 -6.47 -1.40
N LYS A 71 -2.19 -7.64 -0.80
CA LYS A 71 -1.64 -8.86 -1.41
C LYS A 71 -2.35 -9.20 -2.71
N SER A 72 -3.68 -9.12 -2.71
CA SER A 72 -4.49 -9.38 -3.88
C SER A 72 -4.21 -8.37 -5.00
N SER A 73 -4.12 -7.10 -4.64
CA SER A 73 -3.85 -6.03 -5.59
C SER A 73 -2.46 -6.17 -6.21
N LEU A 74 -1.49 -6.53 -5.39
CA LEU A 74 -0.12 -6.70 -5.88
C LEU A 74 -0.04 -7.84 -6.89
N LYS A 75 -0.74 -8.92 -6.63
CA LYS A 75 -0.79 -10.05 -7.54
C LYS A 75 -1.38 -9.64 -8.89
N THR A 76 -2.47 -8.89 -8.86
CA THR A 76 -3.11 -8.38 -10.07
C THR A 76 -2.19 -7.42 -10.81
N PHE A 77 -1.57 -6.51 -10.08
CA PHE A 77 -0.68 -5.51 -10.67
C PHE A 77 0.53 -6.13 -11.36
N LYS A 78 1.09 -7.17 -10.76
CA LYS A 78 2.27 -7.84 -11.30
C LYS A 78 1.98 -8.66 -12.55
N THR A 79 0.76 -9.13 -12.72
CA THR A 79 0.40 -9.97 -13.86
C THR A 79 0.02 -9.15 -15.11
N ASN A 80 -0.09 -7.84 -14.97
CA ASN A 80 -0.43 -6.97 -16.10
C ASN A 80 0.80 -6.47 -16.85
#